data_adb9936c484ecd1af3c354912037a2d7
#
_entry.id   adb9936c484ecd1af3c354912037a2d7
#
_cell.length_a   1.000
_cell.length_b   1.000
_cell.length_c   1.000
_cell.angle_alpha   90.00
_cell.angle_beta   90.00
_cell.angle_gamma   90.00
#
_symmetry.space_group_name_H-M   'P 1'
#
loop_
_entity.id
_entity.type
_entity.pdbx_description
1 polymer ?
#
loop_
_entity_poly.entity_id
_entity_poly.type
_entity_poly.pdbx_seq_one_letter_code
_entity_poly.pdbx_strand_id
1 'polypeptide(L)' 'MNISSADFMKLTVNQLSDLLLDDLNENNKEQSGALLLGKDDDGKMYKLSVVLEYESN' A
#
# COMPACT_ATOMS: atom_id res chain seq x y z
N MET A 1 5.89 5.94 2.02
CA MET A 1 4.75 6.20 2.91
C MET A 1 4.84 5.31 4.14
N ASN A 2 4.74 5.91 5.31
CA ASN A 2 4.80 5.19 6.59
C ASN A 2 3.39 5.02 7.16
N ILE A 3 2.98 3.77 7.27
CA ILE A 3 1.68 3.44 7.86
C ILE A 3 1.85 2.14 8.66
N SER A 4 1.26 2.08 9.83
CA SER A 4 1.36 0.88 10.65
C SER A 4 0.56 -0.27 10.02
N SER A 5 0.95 -1.51 10.32
CA SER A 5 0.22 -2.67 9.83
C SER A 5 -1.23 -2.67 10.28
N ALA A 6 -1.49 -2.25 11.52
CA ALA A 6 -2.85 -2.18 12.05
C ALA A 6 -3.69 -1.18 11.26
N ASP A 7 -3.13 -0.02 10.94
CA ASP A 7 -3.83 1.00 10.15
C ASP A 7 -4.04 0.54 8.72
N PHE A 8 -3.03 -0.09 8.13
CA PHE A 8 -3.12 -0.63 6.77
C PHE A 8 -4.30 -1.59 6.64
N MET A 9 -4.47 -2.48 7.60
CA MET A 9 -5.53 -3.50 7.56
C MET A 9 -6.94 -2.92 7.70
N LYS A 10 -7.07 -1.69 8.19
CA LYS A 10 -8.36 -1.02 8.34
C LYS A 10 -8.78 -0.24 7.10
N LEU A 11 -7.87 -0.06 6.15
CA LEU A 11 -8.15 0.73 4.96
C LEU A 11 -9.00 -0.03 3.96
N THR A 12 -9.94 0.68 3.35
CA THR A 12 -10.61 0.18 2.15
C THR A 12 -9.68 0.37 0.95
N VAL A 13 -10.00 -0.30 -0.15
CA VAL A 13 -9.23 -0.12 -1.38
C VAL A 13 -9.24 1.35 -1.83
N ASN A 14 -10.40 2.01 -1.72
CA ASN A 14 -10.50 3.43 -2.08
C ASN A 14 -9.63 4.32 -1.19
N GLN A 15 -9.62 4.07 0.12
CA GLN A 15 -8.79 4.84 1.04
C GLN A 15 -7.31 4.63 0.77
N LEU A 16 -6.91 3.39 0.51
CA LEU A 16 -5.52 3.08 0.18
C LEU A 16 -5.11 3.75 -1.13
N SER A 17 -5.98 3.70 -2.14
CA SER A 17 -5.72 4.34 -3.42
C SER A 17 -5.51 5.84 -3.26
N ASP A 18 -6.34 6.50 -2.45
CA ASP A 18 -6.22 7.93 -2.19
C ASP A 18 -4.88 8.27 -1.52
N LEU A 19 -4.48 7.48 -0.54
CA LEU A 19 -3.20 7.69 0.14
C LEU A 19 -2.03 7.53 -0.81
N LEU A 20 -2.06 6.51 -1.65
CA LEU A 20 -0.98 6.26 -2.60
C LEU A 20 -0.94 7.33 -3.69
N LEU A 21 -2.10 7.80 -4.14
CA LEU A 21 -2.16 8.90 -5.11
C LEU A 21 -1.59 10.19 -4.52
N ASP A 22 -1.91 10.49 -3.27
CA ASP A 22 -1.37 11.66 -2.59
C ASP A 22 0.14 11.60 -2.49
N ASP A 23 0.68 10.43 -2.09
CA ASP A 23 2.11 10.22 -2.00
C ASP A 23 2.79 10.41 -3.36
N LEU A 24 2.18 9.86 -4.38
CA LEU A 24 2.71 9.93 -5.74
C LEU A 24 2.76 11.38 -6.23
N ASN A 25 1.69 12.14 -6.01
CA ASN A 25 1.59 13.52 -6.46
C ASN A 25 2.46 14.48 -5.63
N GLU A 26 2.48 14.31 -4.31
CA GLU A 26 3.27 15.19 -3.43
C GLU A 26 4.77 15.03 -3.65
N ASN A 27 5.20 13.82 -3.97
CA ASN A 27 6.62 13.52 -4.12
C ASN A 27 7.05 13.41 -5.59
N ASN A 28 6.15 13.71 -6.51
CA ASN A 28 6.42 13.71 -7.95
C ASN A 28 7.02 12.37 -8.40
N LYS A 29 6.39 11.29 -7.98
CA LYS A 29 6.81 9.92 -8.31
C LYS A 29 5.99 9.37 -9.46
N GLU A 30 6.53 8.36 -10.13
CA GLU A 30 5.79 7.63 -11.16
C GLU A 30 4.95 6.51 -10.58
N GLN A 31 5.31 6.02 -9.41
CA GLN A 31 4.56 4.98 -8.72
C GLN A 31 4.69 5.14 -7.21
N SER A 32 3.72 4.59 -6.49
CA SER A 32 3.73 4.56 -5.05
C SER A 32 3.28 3.19 -4.58
N GLY A 33 3.76 2.77 -3.41
CA GLY A 33 3.43 1.45 -2.93
C GLY A 33 3.38 1.35 -1.41
N ALA A 34 2.82 0.24 -0.95
CA ALA A 34 2.74 -0.09 0.46
C ALA A 34 3.06 -1.57 0.64
N LEU A 35 3.64 -1.90 1.78
CA LEU A 35 4.05 -3.26 2.11
C LEU A 35 3.50 -3.63 3.48
N LEU A 36 2.82 -4.77 3.53
CA LEU A 36 2.33 -5.35 4.78
C LEU A 36 3.02 -6.69 5.01
N LEU A 37 3.58 -6.86 6.20
CA LEU A 37 4.15 -8.14 6.62
C LEU A 37 3.22 -8.75 7.66
N GLY A 38 2.92 -10.02 7.53
CA GLY A 38 2.02 -10.70 8.44
C GLY A 38 2.36 -12.17 8.62
N LYS A 39 1.54 -12.84 9.41
CA LYS A 39 1.68 -14.23 9.72
C LYS A 39 0.30 -14.89 9.64
N ASP A 40 0.21 -16.05 9.00
CA ASP A 40 -1.06 -16.75 8.91
C ASP A 40 -1.31 -17.60 10.17
N ASP A 41 -2.43 -18.32 10.19
CA ASP A 41 -2.82 -19.12 11.35
C ASP A 41 -1.85 -20.28 11.63
N ASP A 42 -1.11 -20.71 10.62
CA ASP A 42 -0.11 -21.78 10.76
C ASP A 42 1.26 -21.23 11.14
N GLY A 43 1.37 -19.94 11.36
CA GLY A 43 2.64 -19.30 11.71
C GLY A 43 3.52 -19.01 10.52
N LYS A 44 3.02 -19.18 9.31
CA LYS A 44 3.78 -18.94 8.10
C LYS A 44 3.80 -17.44 7.78
N MET A 45 4.98 -16.90 7.53
CA MET A 45 5.14 -15.48 7.21
C MET A 45 4.69 -15.20 5.79
N TYR A 46 4.00 -14.07 5.61
CA TYR A 46 3.61 -13.60 4.28
C TYR A 46 3.92 -12.13 4.11
N LYS A 47 3.94 -11.71 2.87
CA LYS A 47 4.17 -10.32 2.48
C LYS A 47 3.11 -9.94 1.45
N LEU A 48 2.43 -8.84 1.72
CA LEU A 48 1.46 -8.26 0.77
C LEU A 48 2.03 -6.95 0.24
N SER A 49 2.22 -6.88 -1.06
CA SER A 49 2.73 -5.68 -1.72
C SER A 49 1.64 -5.09 -2.60
N VAL A 50 1.47 -3.76 -2.51
CA VAL A 50 0.50 -3.03 -3.33
C VAL A 50 1.24 -1.90 -4.01
N VAL A 51 1.06 -1.77 -5.32
CA VAL A 51 1.68 -0.70 -6.11
C VAL A 51 0.60 0.02 -6.89
N LEU A 52 0.64 1.35 -6.85
CA LEU A 52 -0.24 2.20 -7.64
C LEU A 52 0.60 2.98 -8.62
N GLU A 53 0.22 2.93 -9.89
CA GLU A 53 0.91 3.64 -10.97
C GLU A 53 -0.11 4.07 -12.01
N TYR A 54 0.20 5.15 -12.72
CA TYR A 54 -0.65 5.57 -13.82
C TYR A 54 -0.44 4.65 -15.02
N GLU A 55 -1.53 4.31 -15.68
CA GLU A 55 -1.42 3.56 -16.92
C GLU A 55 -0.90 4.47 -18.02
N SER A 56 0.04 3.93 -18.79
CA SER A 56 0.54 4.64 -19.97
C SER A 56 -0.26 4.19 -21.19
N ASN A 57 -0.79 5.15 -21.91
CA ASN A 57 -1.55 4.90 -23.15
C ASN A 57 -0.75 5.33 -24.37
#